data_030b27f178bc57bcd758a4cb31514395
#
_entry.id   030b27f178bc57bcd758a4cb31514395
#
_cell.length_a   1.000
_cell.length_b   1.000
_cell.length_c   1.000
_cell.angle_alpha   90.00
_cell.angle_beta   90.00
_cell.angle_gamma   90.00
#
_symmetry.space_group_name_H-M   'P 1'
#
loop_
_entity.id
_entity.type
_entity.pdbx_description
1 polymer ?
#
loop_
_entity_poly.entity_id
_entity_poly.type
_entity_poly.pdbx_seq_one_letter_code
_entity_poly.pdbx_strand_id
1 'polypeptide(L)'
;MHFPVMIISENPLDDLFDVLDVIGPYTENPDDPYYVEDHDHKFDFLGFGGRYDWMLNGESCCTLEDFPLIRPEDTDEDLKRKCPRLWEAWTKNPQGETLRECFWNHFCFCLVLPDGTWLEPGSRYAWWLGTFAEHEKDIDWVVEFGKILDSYPRDWYVNLIDCHI
;
A
#
# COMPACT_ATOMS: atom_id res chain seq x y z
N MET A 1 -11.81 -4.41 9.04
CA MET A 1 -11.77 -3.49 7.85
C MET A 1 -10.59 -3.90 6.98
N HIS A 2 -10.68 -3.76 5.64
CA HIS A 2 -9.57 -4.12 4.75
C HIS A 2 -8.73 -2.89 4.38
N PHE A 3 -7.43 -3.09 4.25
CA PHE A 3 -6.49 -2.05 3.81
C PHE A 3 -5.29 -2.67 3.08
N PRO A 4 -4.72 -1.95 2.10
CA PRO A 4 -3.57 -2.44 1.37
C PRO A 4 -2.27 -2.20 2.14
N VAL A 5 -1.40 -3.20 2.11
CA VAL A 5 -0.02 -3.13 2.60
C VAL A 5 0.91 -3.48 1.44
N MET A 6 1.95 -2.69 1.26
CA MET A 6 2.99 -2.95 0.26
C MET A 6 4.26 -3.40 0.96
N ILE A 7 4.84 -4.52 0.53
CA ILE A 7 6.08 -5.06 1.08
C ILE A 7 7.17 -4.97 0.01
N ILE A 8 8.29 -4.32 0.33
CA ILE A 8 9.48 -4.30 -0.52
C ILE A 8 10.32 -5.55 -0.24
N SER A 9 10.74 -6.26 -1.29
CA SER A 9 11.58 -7.45 -1.17
C SER A 9 12.53 -7.60 -2.36
N GLU A 10 13.64 -8.32 -2.17
CA GLU A 10 14.59 -8.62 -3.24
C GLU A 10 13.99 -9.59 -4.28
N ASN A 11 13.15 -10.51 -3.83
CA ASN A 11 12.45 -11.50 -4.67
C ASN A 11 10.94 -11.33 -4.48
N PRO A 12 10.11 -11.75 -5.47
CA PRO A 12 8.67 -11.79 -5.27
C PRO A 12 8.32 -12.71 -4.08
N LEU A 13 7.31 -12.34 -3.31
CA LEU A 13 6.78 -13.20 -2.26
C LEU A 13 5.75 -14.12 -2.93
N ASP A 14 6.06 -15.41 -3.02
CA ASP A 14 5.29 -16.33 -3.84
C ASP A 14 4.13 -17.00 -3.09
N ASP A 15 4.20 -17.02 -1.74
CA ASP A 15 3.15 -17.58 -0.91
C ASP A 15 2.93 -16.79 0.39
N LEU A 16 1.89 -17.18 1.16
CA LEU A 16 1.55 -16.53 2.41
C LEU A 16 2.60 -16.73 3.51
N PHE A 17 3.41 -17.79 3.45
CA PHE A 17 4.47 -18.01 4.44
C PHE A 17 5.59 -16.99 4.25
N ASP A 18 5.97 -16.72 2.99
CA ASP A 18 6.94 -15.66 2.70
C ASP A 18 6.47 -14.29 3.22
N VAL A 19 5.17 -14.00 3.09
CA VAL A 19 4.56 -12.77 3.63
C VAL A 19 4.60 -12.77 5.15
N LEU A 20 4.20 -13.88 5.80
CA LEU A 20 4.17 -14.01 7.25
C LEU A 20 5.56 -13.95 7.89
N ASP A 21 6.61 -14.42 7.18
CA ASP A 21 7.99 -14.27 7.64
C ASP A 21 8.40 -12.80 7.78
N VAL A 22 7.76 -11.90 7.01
CA VAL A 22 8.05 -10.45 7.04
C VAL A 22 7.12 -9.70 8.00
N ILE A 23 5.80 -9.91 7.89
CA ILE A 23 4.80 -9.12 8.63
C ILE A 23 4.06 -9.90 9.72
N GLY A 24 4.31 -11.19 9.86
CA GLY A 24 3.66 -12.03 10.85
C GLY A 24 3.70 -11.49 12.29
N PRO A 25 4.82 -10.89 12.77
CA PRO A 25 4.87 -10.27 14.11
C PRO A 25 3.81 -9.19 14.36
N TYR A 26 3.21 -8.62 13.29
CA TYR A 26 2.15 -7.60 13.39
C TYR A 26 0.73 -8.20 13.45
N THR A 27 0.58 -9.54 13.49
CA THR A 27 -0.76 -10.17 13.62
C THR A 27 -1.40 -9.86 14.98
N GLU A 28 -2.71 -9.63 14.98
CA GLU A 28 -3.52 -9.48 16.22
C GLU A 28 -3.95 -10.83 16.82
N ASN A 29 -3.78 -11.93 16.08
CA ASN A 29 -4.23 -13.25 16.50
C ASN A 29 -3.22 -13.93 17.43
N PRO A 30 -3.50 -14.06 18.74
CA PRO A 30 -2.58 -14.69 19.70
C PRO A 30 -2.38 -16.20 19.49
N ASP A 31 -3.24 -16.85 18.69
CA ASP A 31 -3.11 -18.26 18.34
C ASP A 31 -2.24 -18.46 17.07
N ASP A 32 -1.82 -17.38 16.41
CA ASP A 32 -0.94 -17.44 15.27
C ASP A 32 0.51 -17.71 15.68
N PRO A 33 1.22 -18.65 15.05
CA PRO A 33 2.62 -18.97 15.40
C PRO A 33 3.60 -17.80 15.22
N TYR A 34 3.25 -16.78 14.46
CA TYR A 34 4.04 -15.56 14.25
C TYR A 34 3.73 -14.45 15.27
N TYR A 35 2.70 -14.64 16.13
CA TYR A 35 2.31 -13.64 17.12
C TYR A 35 3.42 -13.32 18.11
N VAL A 36 3.65 -12.03 18.36
CA VAL A 36 4.60 -11.52 19.35
C VAL A 36 3.87 -10.59 20.30
N GLU A 37 3.77 -10.98 21.60
CA GLU A 37 2.90 -10.34 22.62
C GLU A 37 3.13 -8.83 22.77
N ASP A 38 4.39 -8.39 22.75
CA ASP A 38 4.76 -6.97 22.94
C ASP A 38 4.95 -6.21 21.61
N HIS A 39 4.44 -6.75 20.49
CA HIS A 39 4.55 -6.10 19.19
C HIS A 39 3.37 -5.17 18.91
N ASP A 40 3.53 -4.23 17.98
CA ASP A 40 2.45 -3.35 17.54
C ASP A 40 1.55 -4.09 16.53
N HIS A 41 0.44 -4.62 17.01
CA HIS A 41 -0.47 -5.43 16.20
C HIS A 41 -1.25 -4.59 15.20
N LYS A 42 -1.39 -5.09 13.96
CA LYS A 42 -1.92 -4.33 12.81
C LYS A 42 -3.03 -5.05 12.04
N PHE A 43 -3.11 -6.39 12.06
CA PHE A 43 -4.08 -7.14 11.27
C PHE A 43 -4.45 -8.49 11.93
N ASP A 44 -5.66 -9.00 11.64
CA ASP A 44 -6.15 -10.32 12.04
C ASP A 44 -6.17 -11.34 10.89
N PHE A 45 -6.19 -10.87 9.65
CA PHE A 45 -6.21 -11.68 8.44
C PHE A 45 -5.49 -10.98 7.29
N LEU A 46 -4.90 -11.76 6.37
CA LEU A 46 -4.24 -11.24 5.18
C LEU A 46 -4.43 -12.14 3.95
N GLY A 47 -4.24 -11.56 2.75
CA GLY A 47 -4.26 -12.28 1.48
C GLY A 47 -3.51 -11.50 0.39
N PHE A 48 -3.05 -12.20 -0.65
CA PHE A 48 -2.39 -11.54 -1.78
C PHE A 48 -3.37 -10.69 -2.58
N GLY A 49 -2.95 -9.46 -2.91
CA GLY A 49 -3.65 -8.52 -3.79
C GLY A 49 -5.11 -8.27 -3.42
N GLY A 50 -5.89 -9.32 -3.41
CA GLY A 50 -7.27 -9.34 -3.01
C GLY A 50 -8.12 -8.30 -3.74
N ARG A 51 -8.83 -7.44 -2.98
CA ARG A 51 -9.62 -6.34 -3.52
C ARG A 51 -8.80 -5.17 -4.04
N TYR A 52 -7.48 -5.17 -3.83
CA TYR A 52 -6.56 -4.11 -4.20
C TYR A 52 -5.70 -4.42 -5.43
N ASP A 53 -5.90 -5.57 -6.08
CA ASP A 53 -5.14 -6.00 -7.27
C ASP A 53 -5.15 -4.96 -8.41
N TRP A 54 -6.20 -4.14 -8.49
CA TRP A 54 -6.32 -3.04 -9.43
C TRP A 54 -5.20 -1.99 -9.29
N MET A 55 -4.57 -1.88 -8.12
CA MET A 55 -3.45 -0.96 -7.86
C MET A 55 -2.22 -1.33 -8.70
N LEU A 56 -2.02 -2.63 -8.93
CA LEU A 56 -0.96 -3.19 -9.78
C LEU A 56 -1.51 -3.74 -11.10
N ASN A 57 -2.59 -3.17 -11.62
CA ASN A 57 -3.22 -3.56 -12.89
C ASN A 57 -3.68 -5.02 -12.95
N GLY A 58 -3.97 -5.63 -11.80
CA GLY A 58 -4.48 -6.99 -11.68
C GLY A 58 -3.46 -8.01 -11.18
N GLU A 59 -2.26 -7.56 -10.90
CA GLU A 59 -1.19 -8.39 -10.33
C GLU A 59 -1.10 -8.19 -8.81
N SER A 60 -0.55 -9.14 -8.10
CA SER A 60 -0.26 -9.02 -6.67
C SER A 60 1.16 -8.53 -6.39
N CYS A 61 2.05 -8.55 -7.37
CA CYS A 61 3.38 -7.97 -7.27
C CYS A 61 3.87 -7.43 -8.62
N CYS A 62 4.86 -6.53 -8.56
CA CYS A 62 5.62 -6.06 -9.72
C CYS A 62 7.01 -5.60 -9.27
N THR A 63 7.92 -5.41 -10.22
CA THR A 63 9.21 -4.79 -9.92
C THR A 63 9.02 -3.31 -9.55
N LEU A 64 10.00 -2.74 -8.83
CA LEU A 64 10.02 -1.29 -8.57
C LEU A 64 10.15 -0.46 -9.86
N GLU A 65 10.71 -1.04 -10.92
CA GLU A 65 10.74 -0.40 -12.24
C GLU A 65 9.35 -0.24 -12.83
N ASP A 66 8.51 -1.26 -12.70
CA ASP A 66 7.16 -1.31 -13.25
C ASP A 66 6.09 -0.75 -12.31
N PHE A 67 6.47 -0.49 -11.03
CA PHE A 67 5.52 0.04 -10.05
C PHE A 67 4.98 1.40 -10.49
N PRO A 68 3.65 1.58 -10.53
CA PRO A 68 3.02 2.80 -11.02
C PRO A 68 3.10 3.95 -9.98
N LEU A 69 4.31 4.28 -9.54
CA LEU A 69 4.54 5.30 -8.53
C LEU A 69 3.94 6.65 -8.95
N ILE A 70 2.97 7.13 -8.17
CA ILE A 70 2.31 8.41 -8.35
C ILE A 70 3.09 9.47 -7.59
N ARG A 71 3.32 10.60 -8.26
CA ARG A 71 4.06 11.74 -7.72
C ARG A 71 3.18 12.97 -7.67
N PRO A 72 3.42 13.92 -6.76
CA PRO A 72 2.64 15.16 -6.66
C PRO A 72 2.59 15.98 -7.96
N GLU A 73 3.65 15.90 -8.76
CA GLU A 73 3.77 16.60 -10.04
C GLU A 73 3.09 15.90 -11.23
N ASP A 74 2.60 14.65 -11.06
CA ASP A 74 1.96 13.91 -12.15
C ASP A 74 0.72 14.65 -12.68
N THR A 75 0.59 14.67 -13.99
CA THR A 75 -0.59 15.19 -14.69
C THR A 75 -1.70 14.12 -14.73
N ASP A 76 -2.92 14.53 -15.11
CA ASP A 76 -4.02 13.60 -15.32
C ASP A 76 -3.70 12.54 -16.40
N GLU A 77 -2.95 12.92 -17.44
CA GLU A 77 -2.49 11.98 -18.46
C GLU A 77 -1.46 10.99 -17.91
N ASP A 78 -0.60 11.41 -16.98
CA ASP A 78 0.32 10.51 -16.28
C ASP A 78 -0.42 9.52 -15.39
N LEU A 79 -1.41 10.00 -14.63
CA LEU A 79 -2.25 9.15 -13.78
C LEU A 79 -3.03 8.11 -14.61
N LYS A 80 -3.61 8.53 -15.73
CA LYS A 80 -4.30 7.63 -16.67
C LYS A 80 -3.37 6.54 -17.22
N ARG A 81 -2.13 6.90 -17.55
CA ARG A 81 -1.13 5.96 -18.05
C ARG A 81 -0.65 4.99 -16.97
N LYS A 82 -0.36 5.50 -15.76
CA LYS A 82 0.15 4.70 -14.64
C LYS A 82 -0.90 3.76 -14.07
N CYS A 83 -2.15 4.22 -13.93
CA CYS A 83 -3.22 3.51 -13.26
C CYS A 83 -4.51 3.46 -14.09
N PRO A 84 -4.51 2.81 -15.27
CA PRO A 84 -5.65 2.83 -16.19
C PRO A 84 -6.93 2.23 -15.58
N ARG A 85 -6.85 1.22 -14.72
CA ARG A 85 -8.03 0.63 -14.05
C ARG A 85 -8.69 1.60 -13.07
N LEU A 86 -7.90 2.29 -12.26
CA LEU A 86 -8.44 3.30 -11.34
C LEU A 86 -9.02 4.48 -12.11
N TRP A 87 -8.34 4.93 -13.18
CA TRP A 87 -8.86 5.97 -14.07
C TRP A 87 -10.23 5.59 -14.64
N GLU A 88 -10.38 4.36 -15.14
CA GLU A 88 -11.64 3.87 -15.67
C GLU A 88 -12.74 3.80 -14.60
N ALA A 89 -12.41 3.30 -13.41
CA ALA A 89 -13.35 3.22 -12.29
C ALA A 89 -13.81 4.61 -11.84
N TRP A 90 -12.90 5.57 -11.71
CA TRP A 90 -13.21 6.93 -11.31
C TRP A 90 -14.06 7.66 -12.37
N THR A 91 -13.74 7.53 -13.65
CA THR A 91 -14.52 8.16 -14.73
C THR A 91 -15.94 7.64 -14.85
N LYS A 92 -16.17 6.37 -14.44
CA LYS A 92 -17.51 5.77 -14.41
C LYS A 92 -18.34 6.21 -13.21
N ASN A 93 -17.72 6.52 -12.09
CA ASN A 93 -18.41 6.89 -10.85
C ASN A 93 -17.58 7.91 -10.03
N PRO A 94 -17.50 9.17 -10.48
CA PRO A 94 -16.77 10.20 -9.76
C PRO A 94 -17.49 10.51 -8.43
N GLN A 95 -16.84 10.19 -7.32
CA GLN A 95 -17.41 10.35 -5.96
C GLN A 95 -17.24 11.76 -5.38
N GLY A 96 -17.12 12.77 -6.22
CA GLY A 96 -16.96 14.16 -5.78
C GLY A 96 -15.53 14.53 -5.37
N GLU A 97 -14.62 13.58 -5.36
CA GLU A 97 -13.20 13.80 -5.17
C GLU A 97 -12.54 14.16 -6.51
N THR A 98 -11.48 14.96 -6.46
CA THR A 98 -10.64 15.11 -7.64
C THR A 98 -9.97 13.76 -7.92
N LEU A 99 -9.66 13.48 -9.19
CA LEU A 99 -8.96 12.26 -9.55
C LEU A 99 -7.67 12.08 -8.75
N ARG A 100 -6.96 13.17 -8.49
CA ARG A 100 -5.71 13.20 -7.73
C ARG A 100 -5.92 12.80 -6.25
N GLU A 101 -6.97 13.31 -5.60
CA GLU A 101 -7.32 12.92 -4.23
C GLU A 101 -7.67 11.44 -4.17
N CYS A 102 -8.46 10.94 -5.13
CA CYS A 102 -8.78 9.53 -5.24
C CYS A 102 -7.51 8.66 -5.36
N PHE A 103 -6.55 9.05 -6.21
CA PHE A 103 -5.28 8.33 -6.34
C PHE A 103 -4.46 8.36 -5.07
N TRP A 104 -4.31 9.50 -4.40
CA TRP A 104 -3.54 9.59 -3.17
C TRP A 104 -4.15 8.76 -2.03
N ASN A 105 -5.47 8.80 -1.90
CA ASN A 105 -6.18 8.03 -0.88
C ASN A 105 -6.05 6.51 -1.06
N HIS A 106 -5.67 6.04 -2.25
CA HIS A 106 -5.61 4.61 -2.55
C HIS A 106 -4.19 4.06 -2.73
N PHE A 107 -3.20 4.89 -3.01
CA PHE A 107 -1.85 4.43 -3.35
C PHE A 107 -0.79 4.55 -2.26
N CYS A 108 -1.04 5.28 -1.21
CA CYS A 108 -0.02 5.57 -0.18
C CYS A 108 -0.48 5.11 1.19
N PHE A 109 -0.76 3.81 1.32
CA PHE A 109 -1.09 3.23 2.60
C PHE A 109 0.15 2.80 3.39
N CYS A 110 0.18 1.56 3.85
CA CYS A 110 1.28 1.04 4.63
C CYS A 110 2.37 0.50 3.72
N LEU A 111 3.61 0.73 4.11
CA LEU A 111 4.80 0.21 3.46
C LEU A 111 5.64 -0.57 4.46
N VAL A 112 6.00 -1.80 4.12
CA VAL A 112 6.90 -2.61 4.93
C VAL A 112 8.23 -2.75 4.21
N LEU A 113 9.31 -2.41 4.92
CA LEU A 113 10.67 -2.49 4.42
C LEU A 113 11.20 -3.92 4.48
N PRO A 114 12.29 -4.25 3.77
CA PRO A 114 12.85 -5.60 3.75
C PRO A 114 13.32 -6.13 5.12
N ASP A 115 13.57 -5.25 6.07
CA ASP A 115 13.93 -5.60 7.45
C ASP A 115 12.70 -5.80 8.37
N GLY A 116 11.48 -5.75 7.80
CA GLY A 116 10.23 -5.88 8.53
C GLY A 116 9.73 -4.58 9.17
N THR A 117 10.43 -3.44 8.99
CA THR A 117 9.97 -2.16 9.53
C THR A 117 8.67 -1.73 8.84
N TRP A 118 7.62 -1.52 9.65
CA TRP A 118 6.31 -1.06 9.19
C TRP A 118 6.23 0.46 9.22
N LEU A 119 5.93 1.04 8.08
CA LEU A 119 5.75 2.47 7.89
C LEU A 119 4.31 2.77 7.47
N GLU A 120 3.72 3.80 8.06
CA GLU A 120 2.36 4.24 7.75
C GLU A 120 2.25 5.77 7.80
N PRO A 121 1.29 6.37 7.06
CA PRO A 121 1.06 7.80 7.16
C PRO A 121 0.69 8.19 8.60
N GLY A 122 1.24 9.29 9.10
CA GLY A 122 1.30 9.67 10.53
C GLY A 122 0.00 9.91 11.27
N SER A 123 -1.12 9.48 10.75
CA SER A 123 -2.42 9.60 11.42
C SER A 123 -3.25 8.33 11.23
N ARG A 124 -2.95 7.35 12.06
CA ARG A 124 -3.67 6.06 12.16
C ARG A 124 -5.18 6.21 12.38
N TYR A 125 -5.62 7.36 12.88
CA TYR A 125 -7.03 7.62 13.23
C TYR A 125 -7.80 8.37 12.14
N ALA A 126 -7.16 9.08 11.25
CA ALA A 126 -7.86 9.95 10.30
C ALA A 126 -8.61 9.17 9.24
N TRP A 127 -8.03 8.11 8.68
CA TRP A 127 -8.73 7.31 7.66
C TRP A 127 -9.77 6.34 8.26
N TRP A 128 -9.57 5.88 9.50
CA TRP A 128 -10.54 5.04 10.22
C TRP A 128 -11.87 5.75 10.49
N LEU A 129 -11.82 7.06 10.71
CA LEU A 129 -12.99 7.90 10.98
C LEU A 129 -13.57 8.56 9.72
N GLY A 130 -13.02 8.30 8.53
CA GLY A 130 -13.42 8.98 7.29
C GLY A 130 -13.17 10.49 7.32
N THR A 131 -12.40 10.96 8.29
CA THR A 131 -12.01 12.37 8.38
C THR A 131 -10.67 12.54 7.68
N PHE A 132 -10.72 13.04 6.46
CA PHE A 132 -9.56 13.51 5.70
C PHE A 132 -8.97 14.79 6.33
N ALA A 133 -8.65 14.71 7.62
CA ALA A 133 -8.06 15.83 8.31
C ALA A 133 -6.57 15.86 7.96
N GLU A 134 -6.20 16.87 7.17
CA GLU A 134 -4.85 17.33 6.89
C GLU A 134 -4.24 16.83 5.59
N HIS A 135 -4.75 17.29 4.45
CA HIS A 135 -4.14 17.20 3.11
C HIS A 135 -2.63 17.48 3.06
N GLU A 136 -2.09 18.32 3.93
CA GLU A 136 -0.66 18.64 3.96
C GLU A 136 0.19 17.44 4.39
N LYS A 137 -0.27 16.62 5.35
CA LYS A 137 0.47 15.45 5.83
C LYS A 137 0.44 14.28 4.85
N ASP A 138 -0.65 14.14 4.09
CA ASP A 138 -0.78 13.10 3.08
C ASP A 138 0.18 13.37 1.91
N ILE A 139 0.37 14.63 1.52
CA ILE A 139 1.34 15.03 0.49
C ILE A 139 2.76 14.71 0.95
N ASP A 140 3.11 14.99 2.20
CA ASP A 140 4.43 14.70 2.75
C ASP A 140 4.71 13.19 2.73
N TRP A 141 3.70 12.36 3.08
CA TRP A 141 3.80 10.90 3.02
C TRP A 141 3.98 10.39 1.58
N VAL A 142 3.23 10.91 0.60
CA VAL A 142 3.40 10.55 -0.82
C VAL A 142 4.82 10.82 -1.30
N VAL A 143 5.38 11.97 -0.92
CA VAL A 143 6.76 12.33 -1.27
C VAL A 143 7.77 11.40 -0.57
N GLU A 144 7.55 11.09 0.69
CA GLU A 144 8.41 10.20 1.46
C GLU A 144 8.36 8.77 0.94
N PHE A 145 7.16 8.25 0.70
CA PHE A 145 6.92 6.95 0.08
C PHE A 145 7.70 6.82 -1.24
N GLY A 146 7.60 7.82 -2.11
CA GLY A 146 8.35 7.84 -3.37
C GLY A 146 9.87 7.82 -3.16
N LYS A 147 10.40 8.57 -2.21
CA LYS A 147 11.84 8.58 -1.88
C LYS A 147 12.32 7.22 -1.35
N ILE A 148 11.49 6.59 -0.51
CA ILE A 148 11.81 5.26 0.02
C ILE A 148 11.89 4.25 -1.13
N LEU A 149 10.89 4.20 -2.01
CA LEU A 149 10.92 3.30 -3.17
C LEU A 149 12.11 3.58 -4.11
N ASP A 150 12.43 4.84 -4.33
CA ASP A 150 13.57 5.25 -5.16
C ASP A 150 14.95 4.90 -4.54
N SER A 151 15.00 4.56 -3.24
CA SER A 151 16.23 4.17 -2.55
C SER A 151 16.61 2.69 -2.72
N TYR A 152 15.69 1.86 -3.21
CA TYR A 152 15.92 0.44 -3.46
C TYR A 152 16.27 0.15 -4.93
N PRO A 153 16.95 -0.98 -5.22
CA PRO A 153 17.23 -1.41 -6.59
C PRO A 153 15.95 -1.55 -7.41
N ARG A 154 15.99 -1.12 -8.68
CA ARG A 154 14.82 -1.09 -9.55
C ARG A 154 14.26 -2.47 -9.92
N ASP A 155 15.07 -3.51 -9.80
CA ASP A 155 14.72 -4.91 -10.02
C ASP A 155 14.16 -5.63 -8.79
N TRP A 156 14.10 -4.95 -7.64
CA TRP A 156 13.38 -5.43 -6.46
C TRP A 156 11.87 -5.32 -6.66
N TYR A 157 11.11 -5.94 -5.78
CA TYR A 157 9.67 -6.12 -5.91
C TYR A 157 8.88 -5.31 -4.88
N VAL A 158 7.69 -4.88 -5.29
CA VAL A 158 6.59 -4.45 -4.44
C VAL A 158 5.54 -5.54 -4.47
N ASN A 159 5.22 -6.10 -3.29
CA ASN A 159 4.19 -7.11 -3.12
C ASN A 159 2.99 -6.48 -2.42
N LEU A 160 1.81 -6.67 -2.98
CA LEU A 160 0.56 -6.07 -2.51
C LEU A 160 -0.23 -7.08 -1.68
N ILE A 161 -0.48 -6.74 -0.44
CA ILE A 161 -1.19 -7.58 0.53
C ILE A 161 -2.48 -6.86 0.95
N ASP A 162 -3.60 -7.60 0.94
CA ASP A 162 -4.88 -7.18 1.51
C ASP A 162 -4.92 -7.61 2.97
N CYS A 163 -4.76 -6.67 3.90
CA CYS A 163 -4.87 -6.92 5.32
C CYS A 163 -6.25 -6.53 5.84
N HIS A 164 -6.70 -7.20 6.91
CA HIS A 164 -7.96 -6.96 7.60
C HIS A 164 -7.72 -6.68 9.09
N ILE A 165 -8.56 -5.79 9.67
CA ILE A 165 -8.70 -5.53 11.11
C ILE A 165 -10.15 -5.76 11.50
#